data_311913c5e7cef691d870cf2a34e787de
#
_entry.id   311913c5e7cef691d870cf2a34e787de
#
_cell.length_a   1.000
_cell.length_b   1.000
_cell.length_c   1.000
_cell.angle_alpha   90.00
_cell.angle_beta   90.00
_cell.angle_gamma   90.00
#
_symmetry.space_group_name_H-M   'P 1'
#
loop_
_entity.id
_entity.type
_entity.pdbx_description
1 polymer ?
#
loop_
_entity_poly.entity_id
_entity_poly.type
_entity_poly.pdbx_seq_one_letter_code
_entity_poly.pdbx_strand_id
1 'polypeptide(L)'
;MPTEPIRPLKDVWLRPRRVFRELATCPVGITDYLLAAAQGVGNFLALYRTEGPDTHRGVEEILGNSLAYGAVAGVASLFLMAAIYRRLGARAGGKSTTPQVIHVLAYGSVPLAASLAIWMLTALLAGEAAFVDTPRPDVEGFVVLLLHLQVISYVLLLVWSIVLQVMGFSEIQGMATRKAFGLWVLGQIIGFLVSLFLALIIEALFPGLLLHIIPQHRP
;
A
#
# COMPACT_ATOMS: atom_id res chain seq x y z
N MET A 1 -12.96 7.76 -34.28
CA MET A 1 -11.56 8.17 -34.01
C MET A 1 -10.91 7.04 -33.25
N PRO A 2 -9.79 6.48 -33.69
CA PRO A 2 -9.07 5.48 -32.91
C PRO A 2 -8.62 6.12 -31.60
N THR A 3 -9.11 5.58 -30.50
CA THR A 3 -8.69 6.02 -29.16
C THR A 3 -7.25 5.55 -28.97
N GLU A 4 -6.34 6.48 -28.67
CA GLU A 4 -4.96 6.12 -28.32
C GLU A 4 -4.93 5.02 -27.24
N PRO A 5 -4.08 4.00 -27.41
CA PRO A 5 -3.94 2.95 -26.40
C PRO A 5 -3.54 3.56 -25.06
N ILE A 6 -4.18 3.13 -23.98
CA ILE A 6 -3.83 3.62 -22.65
C ILE A 6 -2.45 3.12 -22.22
N ARG A 7 -1.78 3.96 -21.44
CA ARG A 7 -0.59 3.60 -20.65
C ARG A 7 -0.99 3.60 -19.17
N PRO A 8 -1.49 2.46 -18.64
CA PRO A 8 -2.21 2.45 -17.36
C PRO A 8 -1.45 3.09 -16.20
N LEU A 9 -0.13 2.83 -16.06
CA LEU A 9 0.70 3.40 -14.99
C LEU A 9 0.85 4.92 -15.06
N LYS A 10 0.80 5.48 -16.28
CA LYS A 10 0.92 6.93 -16.49
C LYS A 10 -0.46 7.60 -16.46
N ASP A 11 -1.42 7.01 -17.15
CA ASP A 11 -2.72 7.64 -17.36
C ASP A 11 -3.59 7.60 -16.10
N VAL A 12 -3.32 6.67 -15.15
CA VAL A 12 -4.06 6.58 -13.89
C VAL A 12 -3.96 7.86 -13.05
N TRP A 13 -2.86 8.61 -13.19
CA TRP A 13 -2.67 9.87 -12.48
C TRP A 13 -3.62 10.98 -12.89
N LEU A 14 -3.97 11.04 -14.18
CA LEU A 14 -4.73 12.16 -14.76
C LEU A 14 -6.10 11.75 -15.27
N ARG A 15 -6.29 10.47 -15.64
CA ARG A 15 -7.51 9.94 -16.26
C ARG A 15 -7.96 8.63 -15.61
N PRO A 16 -8.05 8.54 -14.26
CA PRO A 16 -8.26 7.26 -13.56
C PRO A 16 -9.53 6.52 -13.99
N ARG A 17 -10.64 7.22 -14.17
CA ARG A 17 -11.90 6.59 -14.59
C ARG A 17 -11.78 5.88 -15.94
N ARG A 18 -11.08 6.48 -16.91
CA ARG A 18 -10.83 5.87 -18.22
C ARG A 18 -9.99 4.60 -18.05
N VAL A 19 -8.90 4.68 -17.26
CA VAL A 19 -8.01 3.54 -17.02
C VAL A 19 -8.79 2.39 -16.38
N PHE A 20 -9.54 2.62 -15.31
CA PHE A 20 -10.30 1.56 -14.65
C PHE A 20 -11.41 0.95 -15.53
N ARG A 21 -12.03 1.74 -16.42
CA ARG A 21 -12.99 1.24 -17.38
C ARG A 21 -12.35 0.30 -18.41
N GLU A 22 -11.18 0.66 -18.92
CA GLU A 22 -10.45 -0.17 -19.90
C GLU A 22 -9.86 -1.42 -19.24
N LEU A 23 -9.26 -1.29 -18.03
CA LEU A 23 -8.75 -2.42 -17.25
C LEU A 23 -9.86 -3.41 -16.84
N ALA A 24 -11.10 -2.94 -16.68
CA ALA A 24 -12.23 -3.79 -16.31
C ALA A 24 -12.51 -4.93 -17.30
N THR A 25 -11.99 -4.84 -18.52
CA THR A 25 -12.11 -5.85 -19.58
C THR A 25 -10.84 -6.69 -19.75
N CYS A 26 -9.78 -6.38 -19.02
CA CYS A 26 -8.50 -7.06 -19.10
C CYS A 26 -8.38 -8.21 -18.09
N PRO A 27 -7.60 -9.26 -18.37
CA PRO A 27 -7.22 -10.24 -17.36
C PRO A 27 -6.23 -9.63 -16.37
N VAL A 28 -6.20 -10.15 -15.12
CA VAL A 28 -5.19 -9.81 -14.13
C VAL A 28 -3.81 -10.20 -14.65
N GLY A 29 -2.87 -9.27 -14.60
CA GLY A 29 -1.52 -9.45 -15.11
C GLY A 29 -0.44 -9.32 -14.03
N ILE A 30 0.80 -9.57 -14.43
CA ILE A 30 1.96 -9.48 -13.52
C ILE A 30 2.10 -8.08 -12.89
N THR A 31 1.71 -7.02 -13.60
CA THR A 31 1.77 -5.64 -13.12
C THR A 31 0.91 -5.44 -11.87
N ASP A 32 -0.26 -6.08 -11.79
CA ASP A 32 -1.14 -6.00 -10.60
C ASP A 32 -0.42 -6.55 -9.36
N TYR A 33 0.26 -7.67 -9.50
CA TYR A 33 1.01 -8.30 -8.41
C TYR A 33 2.26 -7.51 -8.02
N LEU A 34 2.97 -6.95 -9.00
CA LEU A 34 4.14 -6.11 -8.74
C LEU A 34 3.76 -4.83 -8.00
N LEU A 35 2.65 -4.20 -8.35
CA LEU A 35 2.15 -3.03 -7.64
C LEU A 35 1.74 -3.35 -6.21
N ALA A 36 1.06 -4.49 -6.00
CA ALA A 36 0.70 -4.96 -4.67
C ALA A 36 1.94 -5.30 -3.82
N ALA A 37 2.93 -5.96 -4.41
CA ALA A 37 4.19 -6.27 -3.77
C ALA A 37 4.94 -4.98 -3.37
N ALA A 38 5.05 -4.01 -4.28
CA ALA A 38 5.69 -2.72 -4.01
C ALA A 38 4.98 -1.96 -2.89
N GLN A 39 3.64 -1.96 -2.86
CA GLN A 39 2.87 -1.37 -1.76
C GLN A 39 3.16 -2.08 -0.44
N GLY A 40 3.21 -3.42 -0.44
CA GLY A 40 3.54 -4.20 0.75
C GLY A 40 4.93 -3.91 1.28
N VAL A 41 5.93 -3.80 0.41
CA VAL A 41 7.30 -3.37 0.78
C VAL A 41 7.28 -1.99 1.42
N GLY A 42 6.58 -1.02 0.81
CA GLY A 42 6.45 0.34 1.37
C GLY A 42 5.79 0.36 2.75
N ASN A 43 4.78 -0.47 2.96
CA ASN A 43 4.11 -0.60 4.27
C ASN A 43 5.05 -1.19 5.33
N PHE A 44 5.89 -2.17 4.98
CA PHE A 44 6.89 -2.74 5.89
C PHE A 44 7.99 -1.74 6.22
N LEU A 45 8.47 -0.96 5.26
CA LEU A 45 9.43 0.13 5.52
C LEU A 45 8.85 1.17 6.49
N ALA A 46 7.58 1.53 6.31
CA ALA A 46 6.89 2.44 7.21
C ALA A 46 6.74 1.87 8.63
N LEU A 47 6.59 0.55 8.77
CA LEU A 47 6.50 -0.12 10.07
C LEU A 47 7.83 -0.03 10.84
N TYR A 48 8.96 -0.22 10.16
CA TYR A 48 10.29 -0.07 10.78
C TYR A 48 10.58 1.36 11.27
N ARG A 49 9.98 2.36 10.67
CA ARG A 49 10.15 3.76 11.08
C ARG A 49 9.60 4.04 12.49
N THR A 50 8.63 3.27 12.96
CA THR A 50 8.04 3.43 14.30
C THR A 50 8.90 2.77 15.40
N GLU A 51 9.96 2.06 15.04
CA GLU A 51 10.93 1.53 15.99
C GLU A 51 11.79 2.70 16.53
N GLY A 52 11.89 2.82 17.84
CA GLY A 52 12.76 3.81 18.46
C GLY A 52 14.24 3.61 18.14
N PRO A 53 15.11 4.58 18.51
CA PRO A 53 16.53 4.59 18.17
C PRO A 53 17.37 3.44 18.72
N ASP A 54 16.81 2.58 19.55
CA ASP A 54 17.51 1.48 20.25
C ASP A 54 17.48 0.14 19.46
N THR A 55 16.83 0.10 18.30
CA THR A 55 16.86 -1.09 17.45
C THR A 55 18.11 -1.04 16.55
N HIS A 56 19.14 -1.79 16.91
CA HIS A 56 20.41 -1.89 16.18
C HIS A 56 20.30 -2.74 14.88
N ARG A 57 19.23 -2.54 14.09
CA ARG A 57 19.09 -3.21 12.80
C ARG A 57 19.75 -2.38 11.70
N GLY A 58 20.67 -3.00 10.98
CA GLY A 58 21.28 -2.37 9.82
C GLY A 58 20.26 -2.11 8.70
N VAL A 59 20.51 -1.07 7.91
CA VAL A 59 19.67 -0.72 6.73
C VAL A 59 19.45 -1.91 5.81
N GLU A 60 20.47 -2.73 5.60
CA GLU A 60 20.41 -3.94 4.75
C GLU A 60 19.39 -4.96 5.27
N GLU A 61 19.34 -5.17 6.59
CA GLU A 61 18.38 -6.07 7.22
C GLU A 61 16.95 -5.55 7.07
N ILE A 62 16.74 -4.24 7.31
CA ILE A 62 15.45 -3.59 7.15
C ILE A 62 14.97 -3.71 5.70
N LEU A 63 15.82 -3.40 4.73
CA LEU A 63 15.48 -3.48 3.31
C LEU A 63 15.23 -4.94 2.89
N GLY A 64 16.07 -5.88 3.31
CA GLY A 64 15.93 -7.31 3.01
C GLY A 64 14.61 -7.88 3.54
N ASN A 65 14.30 -7.63 4.81
CA ASN A 65 13.07 -8.08 5.44
C ASN A 65 11.83 -7.41 4.80
N SER A 66 11.90 -6.11 4.52
CA SER A 66 10.80 -5.41 3.85
C SER A 66 10.55 -5.95 2.46
N LEU A 67 11.59 -6.26 1.70
CA LEU A 67 11.46 -6.84 0.37
C LEU A 67 10.86 -8.25 0.43
N ALA A 68 11.37 -9.11 1.32
CA ALA A 68 10.91 -10.50 1.42
C ALA A 68 9.49 -10.59 1.97
N TYR A 69 9.28 -10.11 3.19
CA TYR A 69 8.00 -10.24 3.88
C TYR A 69 6.96 -9.24 3.37
N GLY A 70 7.37 -8.01 3.07
CA GLY A 70 6.49 -6.97 2.57
C GLY A 70 5.90 -7.32 1.22
N ALA A 71 6.69 -7.84 0.28
CA ALA A 71 6.19 -8.25 -1.03
C ALA A 71 5.15 -9.37 -0.93
N VAL A 72 5.44 -10.41 -0.14
CA VAL A 72 4.49 -11.53 0.08
C VAL A 72 3.22 -11.04 0.77
N ALA A 73 3.34 -10.23 1.82
CA ALA A 73 2.20 -9.68 2.54
C ALA A 73 1.35 -8.76 1.65
N GLY A 74 1.98 -7.97 0.78
CA GLY A 74 1.29 -7.10 -0.17
C GLY A 74 0.43 -7.89 -1.15
N VAL A 75 0.97 -8.96 -1.74
CA VAL A 75 0.22 -9.83 -2.65
C VAL A 75 -0.90 -10.58 -1.90
N ALA A 76 -0.63 -11.11 -0.70
CA ALA A 76 -1.65 -11.77 0.12
C ALA A 76 -2.78 -10.79 0.49
N SER A 77 -2.44 -9.57 0.90
CA SER A 77 -3.38 -8.49 1.20
C SER A 77 -4.24 -8.12 -0.01
N LEU A 78 -3.68 -8.10 -1.23
CA LEU A 78 -4.43 -7.83 -2.46
C LEU A 78 -5.60 -8.80 -2.62
N PHE A 79 -5.37 -10.11 -2.45
CA PHE A 79 -6.43 -11.11 -2.54
C PHE A 79 -7.46 -11.00 -1.43
N LEU A 80 -7.01 -10.80 -0.19
CA LEU A 80 -7.89 -10.61 0.96
C LEU A 80 -8.81 -9.40 0.75
N MET A 81 -8.23 -8.25 0.41
CA MET A 81 -8.99 -7.02 0.19
C MET A 81 -9.89 -7.13 -1.04
N ALA A 82 -9.46 -7.81 -2.11
CA ALA A 82 -10.30 -8.06 -3.27
C ALA A 82 -11.54 -8.89 -2.91
N ALA A 83 -11.39 -9.91 -2.07
CA ALA A 83 -12.51 -10.71 -1.59
C ALA A 83 -13.49 -9.88 -0.72
N ILE A 84 -12.97 -9.03 0.18
CA ILE A 84 -13.76 -8.14 1.02
C ILE A 84 -14.55 -7.15 0.16
N TYR A 85 -13.86 -6.39 -0.70
CA TYR A 85 -14.50 -5.36 -1.52
C TYR A 85 -15.49 -5.91 -2.54
N ARG A 86 -15.22 -7.10 -3.11
CA ARG A 86 -16.18 -7.78 -3.96
C ARG A 86 -17.47 -8.10 -3.21
N ARG A 87 -17.36 -8.68 -1.98
CA ARG A 87 -18.54 -9.01 -1.17
C ARG A 87 -19.32 -7.77 -0.73
N LEU A 88 -18.62 -6.73 -0.29
CA LEU A 88 -19.23 -5.45 0.09
C LEU A 88 -19.91 -4.78 -1.10
N GLY A 89 -19.23 -4.75 -2.26
CA GLY A 89 -19.78 -4.20 -3.49
C GLY A 89 -21.06 -4.90 -3.92
N ALA A 90 -21.08 -6.24 -3.90
CA ALA A 90 -22.27 -7.03 -4.24
C ALA A 90 -23.45 -6.73 -3.30
N ARG A 91 -23.20 -6.64 -1.97
CA ARG A 91 -24.24 -6.25 -0.99
C ARG A 91 -24.75 -4.82 -1.21
N ALA A 92 -23.91 -3.95 -1.73
CA ALA A 92 -24.28 -2.57 -2.08
C ALA A 92 -24.99 -2.42 -3.45
N GLY A 93 -25.24 -3.56 -4.16
CA GLY A 93 -25.87 -3.59 -5.47
C GLY A 93 -24.89 -3.41 -6.64
N GLY A 94 -23.59 -3.45 -6.40
CA GLY A 94 -22.56 -3.43 -7.45
C GLY A 94 -22.42 -4.78 -8.15
N LYS A 95 -21.86 -4.74 -9.38
CA LYS A 95 -21.74 -5.93 -10.25
C LYS A 95 -20.29 -6.26 -10.60
N SER A 96 -19.31 -5.73 -9.85
CA SER A 96 -17.90 -5.95 -10.15
C SER A 96 -17.46 -7.41 -9.94
N THR A 97 -16.52 -7.83 -10.76
CA THR A 97 -15.84 -9.12 -10.66
C THR A 97 -14.57 -9.02 -9.81
N THR A 98 -14.02 -10.15 -9.37
CA THR A 98 -12.75 -10.16 -8.60
C THR A 98 -11.59 -9.55 -9.37
N PRO A 99 -11.36 -9.86 -10.68
CA PRO A 99 -10.31 -9.20 -11.48
C PRO A 99 -10.43 -7.68 -11.50
N GLN A 100 -11.63 -7.15 -11.68
CA GLN A 100 -11.87 -5.71 -11.69
C GLN A 100 -11.50 -5.06 -10.36
N VAL A 101 -11.84 -5.69 -9.23
CA VAL A 101 -11.45 -5.21 -7.90
C VAL A 101 -9.93 -5.25 -7.71
N ILE A 102 -9.26 -6.33 -8.17
CA ILE A 102 -7.81 -6.44 -8.14
C ILE A 102 -7.16 -5.27 -8.89
N HIS A 103 -7.62 -4.96 -10.12
CA HIS A 103 -7.11 -3.81 -10.87
C HIS A 103 -7.28 -2.48 -10.12
N VAL A 104 -8.44 -2.26 -9.48
CA VAL A 104 -8.67 -1.03 -8.72
C VAL A 104 -7.72 -0.93 -7.54
N LEU A 105 -7.51 -2.02 -6.80
CA LEU A 105 -6.58 -2.03 -5.66
C LEU A 105 -5.13 -1.83 -6.13
N ALA A 106 -4.71 -2.58 -7.15
CA ALA A 106 -3.34 -2.52 -7.66
C ALA A 106 -3.02 -1.16 -8.30
N TYR A 107 -3.78 -0.74 -9.31
CA TYR A 107 -3.50 0.53 -10.00
C TYR A 107 -3.88 1.76 -9.16
N GLY A 108 -4.83 1.64 -8.24
CA GLY A 108 -5.09 2.67 -7.24
C GLY A 108 -3.94 2.88 -6.26
N SER A 109 -3.06 1.89 -6.10
CA SER A 109 -1.87 2.00 -5.25
C SER A 109 -0.62 2.52 -5.99
N VAL A 110 -0.69 2.84 -7.28
CA VAL A 110 0.44 3.37 -8.06
C VAL A 110 1.13 4.56 -7.37
N PRO A 111 0.42 5.54 -6.78
CA PRO A 111 1.08 6.61 -6.04
C PRO A 111 1.90 6.10 -4.85
N LEU A 112 1.37 5.14 -4.09
CA LEU A 112 2.10 4.54 -2.97
C LEU A 112 3.29 3.69 -3.44
N ALA A 113 3.16 2.97 -4.55
CA ALA A 113 4.30 2.28 -5.15
C ALA A 113 5.39 3.28 -5.61
N ALA A 114 5.01 4.45 -6.10
CA ALA A 114 5.96 5.51 -6.44
C ALA A 114 6.69 6.08 -5.19
N SER A 115 6.04 6.09 -4.01
CA SER A 115 6.69 6.50 -2.76
C SER A 115 7.87 5.60 -2.37
N LEU A 116 7.90 4.35 -2.85
CA LEU A 116 9.02 3.45 -2.61
C LEU A 116 10.34 4.01 -3.17
N ALA A 117 10.30 4.70 -4.32
CA ALA A 117 11.48 5.35 -4.87
C ALA A 117 12.00 6.46 -3.94
N ILE A 118 11.10 7.20 -3.29
CA ILE A 118 11.45 8.24 -2.31
C ILE A 118 12.07 7.58 -1.07
N TRP A 119 11.49 6.46 -0.60
CA TRP A 119 12.05 5.69 0.50
C TRP A 119 13.46 5.21 0.22
N MET A 120 13.69 4.62 -0.96
CA MET A 120 15.00 4.12 -1.37
C MET A 120 16.03 5.27 -1.43
N LEU A 121 15.64 6.42 -2.00
CA LEU A 121 16.51 7.58 -2.05
C LEU A 121 16.84 8.10 -0.64
N THR A 122 15.86 8.18 0.25
CA THR A 122 16.07 8.63 1.63
C THR A 122 16.96 7.64 2.40
N ALA A 123 16.73 6.34 2.26
CA ALA A 123 17.58 5.32 2.87
C ALA A 123 19.03 5.38 2.37
N LEU A 124 19.23 5.66 1.07
CA LEU A 124 20.56 5.80 0.49
C LEU A 124 21.30 7.04 1.01
N LEU A 125 20.60 8.16 1.23
CA LEU A 125 21.22 9.43 1.63
C LEU A 125 21.33 9.59 3.14
N ALA A 126 20.36 9.08 3.90
CA ALA A 126 20.25 9.24 5.36
C ALA A 126 20.66 7.97 6.13
N GLY A 127 20.84 6.83 5.45
CA GLY A 127 21.19 5.56 6.09
C GLY A 127 20.15 5.16 7.15
N GLU A 128 20.61 4.78 8.32
CA GLU A 128 19.77 4.37 9.46
C GLU A 128 18.83 5.49 9.94
N ALA A 129 19.21 6.75 9.79
CA ALA A 129 18.39 7.89 10.17
C ALA A 129 17.06 7.96 9.39
N ALA A 130 16.96 7.30 8.22
CA ALA A 130 15.72 7.21 7.47
C ALA A 130 14.61 6.45 8.22
N PHE A 131 14.97 5.60 9.19
CA PHE A 131 14.07 4.71 9.91
C PHE A 131 13.84 5.11 11.37
N VAL A 132 14.29 6.30 11.79
CA VAL A 132 14.14 6.82 13.14
C VAL A 132 13.12 7.95 13.15
N ASP A 133 12.16 7.91 14.08
CA ASP A 133 11.11 8.93 14.18
C ASP A 133 11.63 10.29 14.65
N THR A 134 12.61 10.29 15.55
CA THR A 134 13.25 11.51 16.06
C THR A 134 14.71 11.53 15.62
N PRO A 135 15.10 12.44 14.71
CA PRO A 135 16.49 12.61 14.35
C PRO A 135 17.33 12.90 15.59
N ARG A 136 18.49 12.22 15.69
CA ARG A 136 19.46 12.53 16.75
C ARG A 136 19.93 13.98 16.61
N PRO A 137 20.34 14.66 17.71
CA PRO A 137 20.77 16.06 17.66
C PRO A 137 21.97 16.33 16.75
N ASP A 138 22.73 15.29 16.44
CA ASP A 138 23.92 15.31 15.58
C ASP A 138 23.62 15.10 14.08
N VAL A 139 22.35 14.85 13.73
CA VAL A 139 21.94 14.67 12.34
C VAL A 139 21.92 16.00 11.61
N GLU A 140 22.63 16.08 10.48
CA GLU A 140 22.70 17.28 9.65
C GLU A 140 21.33 17.81 9.24
N GLY A 141 21.14 19.13 9.22
CA GLY A 141 19.87 19.77 8.88
C GLY A 141 19.29 19.35 7.51
N PHE A 142 20.17 18.97 6.56
CA PHE A 142 19.77 18.42 5.26
C PHE A 142 19.02 17.08 5.39
N VAL A 143 19.49 16.18 6.25
CA VAL A 143 18.81 14.89 6.49
C VAL A 143 17.45 15.11 7.14
N VAL A 144 17.37 16.02 8.10
CA VAL A 144 16.09 16.41 8.72
C VAL A 144 15.11 16.93 7.68
N LEU A 145 15.55 17.75 6.75
CA LEU A 145 14.73 18.25 5.64
C LEU A 145 14.24 17.09 4.74
N LEU A 146 15.14 16.17 4.37
CA LEU A 146 14.77 14.98 3.56
C LEU A 146 13.69 14.13 4.24
N LEU A 147 13.81 13.90 5.55
CA LEU A 147 12.82 13.13 6.32
C LEU A 147 11.44 13.82 6.31
N HIS A 148 11.40 15.14 6.48
CA HIS A 148 10.15 15.88 6.40
C HIS A 148 9.53 15.83 4.98
N LEU A 149 10.34 16.01 3.94
CA LEU A 149 9.87 15.91 2.56
C LEU A 149 9.33 14.50 2.24
N GLN A 150 9.97 13.46 2.78
CA GLN A 150 9.49 12.09 2.64
C GLN A 150 8.11 11.89 3.27
N VAL A 151 7.90 12.38 4.50
CA VAL A 151 6.60 12.28 5.19
C VAL A 151 5.52 13.03 4.41
N ILE A 152 5.79 14.27 4.03
CA ILE A 152 4.83 15.09 3.27
C ILE A 152 4.48 14.41 1.94
N SER A 153 5.48 13.94 1.21
CA SER A 153 5.28 13.24 -0.06
C SER A 153 4.45 11.97 0.13
N TYR A 154 4.75 11.18 1.15
CA TYR A 154 4.00 9.97 1.48
C TYR A 154 2.51 10.27 1.76
N VAL A 155 2.22 11.28 2.59
CA VAL A 155 0.85 11.68 2.90
C VAL A 155 0.10 12.14 1.63
N LEU A 156 0.74 12.94 0.78
CA LEU A 156 0.13 13.38 -0.48
C LEU A 156 -0.18 12.20 -1.41
N LEU A 157 0.77 11.26 -1.56
CA LEU A 157 0.61 10.07 -2.39
C LEU A 157 -0.42 9.10 -1.80
N LEU A 158 -0.51 9.00 -0.47
CA LEU A 158 -1.55 8.23 0.21
C LEU A 158 -2.95 8.78 -0.08
N VAL A 159 -3.13 10.09 0.11
CA VAL A 159 -4.43 10.75 -0.18
C VAL A 159 -4.80 10.54 -1.66
N TRP A 160 -3.84 10.69 -2.56
CA TRP A 160 -4.08 10.48 -3.99
C TRP A 160 -4.45 9.02 -4.30
N SER A 161 -3.78 8.07 -3.68
CA SER A 161 -4.10 6.64 -3.80
C SER A 161 -5.54 6.33 -3.34
N ILE A 162 -5.99 6.93 -2.22
CA ILE A 162 -7.36 6.81 -1.75
C ILE A 162 -8.34 7.34 -2.80
N VAL A 163 -8.08 8.53 -3.36
CA VAL A 163 -8.92 9.13 -4.42
C VAL A 163 -9.02 8.20 -5.61
N LEU A 164 -7.89 7.65 -6.09
CA LEU A 164 -7.86 6.71 -7.22
C LEU A 164 -8.68 5.45 -6.93
N GLN A 165 -8.50 4.83 -5.77
CA GLN A 165 -9.27 3.64 -5.38
C GLN A 165 -10.77 3.92 -5.31
N VAL A 166 -11.18 5.03 -4.70
CA VAL A 166 -12.59 5.42 -4.62
C VAL A 166 -13.18 5.68 -6.01
N MET A 167 -12.45 6.36 -6.89
CA MET A 167 -12.87 6.58 -8.28
C MET A 167 -12.97 5.27 -9.05
N GLY A 168 -12.01 4.36 -8.86
CA GLY A 168 -12.01 3.04 -9.46
C GLY A 168 -13.21 2.21 -8.99
N PHE A 169 -13.47 2.15 -7.69
CA PHE A 169 -14.66 1.46 -7.15
C PHE A 169 -15.98 2.07 -7.65
N SER A 170 -16.07 3.40 -7.75
CA SER A 170 -17.23 4.07 -8.33
C SER A 170 -17.47 3.61 -9.77
N GLU A 171 -16.41 3.50 -10.57
CA GLU A 171 -16.49 3.11 -11.99
C GLU A 171 -16.87 1.64 -12.16
N ILE A 172 -16.16 0.70 -11.52
CA ILE A 172 -16.39 -0.74 -11.70
C ILE A 172 -17.70 -1.24 -11.06
N GLN A 173 -18.17 -0.58 -9.99
CA GLN A 173 -19.41 -0.94 -9.29
C GLN A 173 -20.63 -0.22 -9.90
N GLY A 174 -20.44 0.77 -10.77
CA GLY A 174 -21.52 1.58 -11.33
C GLY A 174 -22.27 2.38 -10.27
N MET A 175 -21.58 2.84 -9.22
CA MET A 175 -22.22 3.58 -8.12
C MET A 175 -21.66 5.00 -7.97
N ALA A 176 -22.43 5.88 -7.28
CA ALA A 176 -21.97 7.23 -6.98
C ALA A 176 -20.69 7.22 -6.15
N THR A 177 -19.77 8.14 -6.42
CA THR A 177 -18.45 8.26 -5.74
C THR A 177 -18.58 8.32 -4.20
N ARG A 178 -19.63 9.03 -3.69
CA ARG A 178 -19.90 9.09 -2.25
C ARG A 178 -20.20 7.71 -1.65
N LYS A 179 -20.96 6.87 -2.35
CA LYS A 179 -21.25 5.49 -1.93
C LYS A 179 -20.00 4.61 -2.01
N ALA A 180 -19.20 4.78 -3.08
CA ALA A 180 -17.93 4.10 -3.23
C ALA A 180 -16.93 4.45 -2.13
N PHE A 181 -16.90 5.71 -1.68
CA PHE A 181 -16.07 6.14 -0.55
C PHE A 181 -16.52 5.44 0.76
N GLY A 182 -17.82 5.40 1.07
CA GLY A 182 -18.31 4.67 2.24
C GLY A 182 -17.97 3.17 2.18
N LEU A 183 -18.08 2.56 1.01
CA LEU A 183 -17.68 1.17 0.78
C LEU A 183 -16.16 0.99 0.99
N TRP A 184 -15.35 1.93 0.50
CA TRP A 184 -13.90 1.91 0.70
C TRP A 184 -13.54 1.98 2.19
N VAL A 185 -14.12 2.92 2.96
CA VAL A 185 -13.88 3.05 4.41
C VAL A 185 -14.28 1.76 5.14
N LEU A 186 -15.47 1.23 4.86
CA LEU A 186 -15.93 -0.01 5.49
C LEU A 186 -15.01 -1.19 5.16
N GLY A 187 -14.55 -1.28 3.91
CA GLY A 187 -13.61 -2.32 3.48
C GLY A 187 -12.28 -2.23 4.21
N GLN A 188 -11.74 -1.01 4.45
CA GLN A 188 -10.52 -0.82 5.22
C GLN A 188 -10.70 -1.26 6.69
N ILE A 189 -11.82 -0.90 7.32
CA ILE A 189 -12.11 -1.32 8.71
C ILE A 189 -12.18 -2.84 8.79
N ILE A 190 -12.95 -3.48 7.91
CA ILE A 190 -13.08 -4.96 7.91
C ILE A 190 -11.73 -5.61 7.59
N GLY A 191 -10.99 -5.09 6.62
CA GLY A 191 -9.66 -5.59 6.26
C GLY A 191 -8.69 -5.53 7.43
N PHE A 192 -8.67 -4.41 8.17
CA PHE A 192 -7.87 -4.25 9.37
C PHE A 192 -8.25 -5.28 10.46
N LEU A 193 -9.54 -5.43 10.77
CA LEU A 193 -10.00 -6.39 11.77
C LEU A 193 -9.68 -7.84 11.39
N VAL A 194 -9.84 -8.20 10.11
CA VAL A 194 -9.50 -9.55 9.62
C VAL A 194 -7.98 -9.76 9.69
N SER A 195 -7.18 -8.79 9.31
CA SER A 195 -5.72 -8.89 9.39
C SER A 195 -5.24 -9.01 10.83
N LEU A 196 -5.81 -8.24 11.76
CA LEU A 196 -5.53 -8.35 13.19
C LEU A 196 -5.89 -9.72 13.73
N PHE A 197 -7.08 -10.25 13.38
CA PHE A 197 -7.52 -11.58 13.79
C PHE A 197 -6.60 -12.69 13.26
N LEU A 198 -6.19 -12.59 11.99
CA LEU A 198 -5.23 -13.54 11.41
C LEU A 198 -3.86 -13.46 12.10
N ALA A 199 -3.38 -12.27 12.43
CA ALA A 199 -2.14 -12.10 13.19
C ALA A 199 -2.22 -12.76 14.56
N LEU A 200 -3.33 -12.59 15.30
CA LEU A 200 -3.54 -13.25 16.59
C LEU A 200 -3.59 -14.77 16.48
N ILE A 201 -4.21 -15.31 15.43
CA ILE A 201 -4.23 -16.76 15.17
C ILE A 201 -2.81 -17.28 14.89
N ILE A 202 -2.06 -16.57 14.04
CA ILE A 202 -0.69 -16.96 13.70
C ILE A 202 0.19 -16.96 14.96
N GLU A 203 0.08 -15.93 15.80
CA GLU A 203 0.84 -15.87 17.06
C GLU A 203 0.42 -16.97 18.06
N ALA A 204 -0.88 -17.32 18.10
CA ALA A 204 -1.36 -18.40 18.96
C ALA A 204 -0.88 -19.79 18.50
N LEU A 205 -0.79 -20.01 17.19
CA LEU A 205 -0.34 -21.29 16.61
C LEU A 205 1.18 -21.42 16.56
N PHE A 206 1.88 -20.30 16.37
CA PHE A 206 3.34 -20.22 16.24
C PHE A 206 3.87 -19.09 17.14
N PRO A 207 3.92 -19.33 18.49
CA PRO A 207 4.35 -18.30 19.41
C PRO A 207 5.75 -17.77 19.10
N GLY A 208 5.87 -16.45 18.99
CA GLY A 208 7.12 -15.78 18.66
C GLY A 208 7.39 -15.63 17.16
N LEU A 209 6.60 -16.22 16.26
CA LEU A 209 6.84 -16.04 14.82
C LEU A 209 6.72 -14.58 14.41
N LEU A 210 5.68 -13.88 14.88
CA LEU A 210 5.50 -12.46 14.60
C LEU A 210 6.57 -11.60 15.26
N LEU A 211 7.13 -12.05 16.39
CA LEU A 211 8.23 -11.36 17.08
C LEU A 211 9.52 -11.31 16.26
N HIS A 212 9.73 -12.30 15.38
CA HIS A 212 10.87 -12.30 14.46
C HIS A 212 10.65 -11.48 13.21
N ILE A 213 9.39 -11.32 12.78
CA ILE A 213 9.01 -10.66 11.53
C ILE A 213 8.68 -9.19 11.78
N ILE A 214 7.95 -8.91 12.87
CA ILE A 214 7.49 -7.55 13.22
C ILE A 214 8.50 -6.93 14.18
N PRO A 215 8.88 -5.67 13.93
CA PRO A 215 9.75 -4.92 14.83
C PRO A 215 9.17 -4.85 16.25
N GLN A 216 10.02 -5.11 17.25
CA GLN A 216 9.61 -5.09 18.65
C GLN A 216 10.02 -3.76 19.28
N HIS A 217 9.05 -3.04 19.84
CA HIS A 217 9.35 -2.07 20.89
C HIS A 217 9.80 -2.87 22.12
N ARG A 218 11.10 -2.97 22.36
CA ARG A 218 11.59 -3.37 23.67
C ARG A 218 11.48 -2.14 24.58
N PRO A 219 10.81 -2.28 25.75
CA PRO A 219 10.71 -1.21 26.73
C PRO A 219 12.05 -0.78 27.26
#